data_8802247a2cfe323e5810be052c716b0a
#
_entry.id   8802247a2cfe323e5810be052c716b0a
#
_cell.length_a   1.000
_cell.length_b   1.000
_cell.length_c   1.000
_cell.angle_alpha   90.00
_cell.angle_beta   90.00
_cell.angle_gamma   90.00
#
_symmetry.space_group_name_H-M   'P 1'
#
loop_
_entity.id
_entity.type
_entity.pdbx_description
1 polymer ?
#
loop_
_entity_poly.entity_id
_entity_poly.type
_entity_poly.pdbx_seq_one_letter_code
_entity_poly.pdbx_strand_id
1 'polypeptide(L)'
;VAKLMLHSTDKVANSVDGLVSGDSNAYQYLMECLVLIGIAMGYVNNSRPGSGAEHSMGHVLEMKCALKGVYGELHGTSVGMATCVMVEMYKKFLTMEIDYDKARKHAEEFDYEKWTGEIKRVFGSSAESIFKVYEKAQQSNPEVVKKRIAMIEKNEKEIYEVIKETVRKAEKAPEYIGAMHGMISPRDYKIFSKEEFKDILMYTKEQRDRYAGLQFFYDLGVLDELVDYIIDKYYN
;
A
#
# COMPACT_ATOMS: atom_id res chain seq x y z
N VAL A 1 17.93 1.14 10.78
CA VAL A 1 17.05 1.83 9.83
C VAL A 1 15.64 1.97 10.43
N ALA A 2 14.91 0.87 10.72
CA ALA A 2 13.51 0.94 11.20
C ALA A 2 13.34 1.84 12.45
N LYS A 3 14.23 1.72 13.46
CA LYS A 3 14.21 2.58 14.66
C LYS A 3 14.41 4.05 14.34
N LEU A 4 15.26 4.37 13.35
CA LEU A 4 15.48 5.75 12.89
C LEU A 4 14.22 6.33 12.25
N MET A 5 13.58 5.56 11.38
CA MET A 5 12.32 5.94 10.72
C MET A 5 11.21 6.17 11.73
N LEU A 6 10.99 5.22 12.64
CA LEU A 6 9.96 5.32 13.68
C LEU A 6 10.17 6.54 14.57
N HIS A 7 11.41 6.82 14.99
CA HIS A 7 11.72 7.99 15.81
C HIS A 7 11.40 9.30 15.09
N SER A 8 11.79 9.41 13.82
CA SER A 8 11.53 10.63 13.04
C SER A 8 10.05 10.84 12.72
N THR A 9 9.33 9.77 12.39
CA THR A 9 7.87 9.85 12.13
C THR A 9 7.07 10.14 13.40
N ASP A 10 7.41 9.57 14.54
CA ASP A 10 6.77 9.87 15.84
C ASP A 10 6.91 11.37 16.17
N LYS A 11 8.06 11.98 15.90
CA LYS A 11 8.32 13.40 16.14
C LYS A 11 7.41 14.29 15.29
N VAL A 12 7.22 13.95 14.01
CA VAL A 12 6.31 14.69 13.12
C VAL A 12 4.85 14.49 13.53
N ALA A 13 4.44 13.25 13.84
CA ALA A 13 3.09 12.94 14.26
C ALA A 13 2.68 13.71 15.54
N ASN A 14 3.62 13.90 16.49
CA ASN A 14 3.38 14.69 17.68
C ASN A 14 3.41 16.22 17.44
N SER A 15 3.67 16.67 16.22
CA SER A 15 3.79 18.09 15.85
C SER A 15 2.74 18.51 14.82
N VAL A 16 1.70 17.71 14.59
CA VAL A 16 0.67 17.98 13.56
C VAL A 16 -0.03 19.32 13.80
N ASP A 17 -0.43 19.63 15.02
CA ASP A 17 -1.05 20.91 15.36
C ASP A 17 -0.14 22.10 15.05
N GLY A 18 1.17 21.94 15.27
CA GLY A 18 2.18 22.93 14.90
C GLY A 18 2.30 23.08 13.38
N LEU A 19 2.22 21.98 12.63
CA LEU A 19 2.22 22.05 11.15
C LEU A 19 0.99 22.79 10.62
N VAL A 20 -0.19 22.50 11.19
CA VAL A 20 -1.45 23.18 10.84
C VAL A 20 -1.41 24.67 11.16
N SER A 21 -0.84 25.05 12.32
CA SER A 21 -0.75 26.44 12.76
C SER A 21 0.43 27.24 12.18
N GLY A 22 1.33 26.59 11.43
CA GLY A 22 2.50 27.24 10.82
C GLY A 22 3.69 27.43 11.78
N ASP A 23 3.81 26.60 12.84
CA ASP A 23 4.93 26.65 13.78
C ASP A 23 6.24 26.22 13.10
N SER A 24 7.26 27.06 13.22
CA SER A 24 8.58 26.84 12.61
C SER A 24 9.28 25.59 13.14
N ASN A 25 9.10 25.23 14.41
CA ASN A 25 9.69 24.02 14.96
C ASN A 25 9.06 22.75 14.37
N ALA A 26 7.73 22.77 14.15
CA ALA A 26 7.05 21.66 13.51
C ALA A 26 7.54 21.44 12.06
N TYR A 27 7.74 22.52 11.30
CA TYR A 27 8.38 22.45 9.97
C TYR A 27 9.81 21.95 10.03
N GLN A 28 10.60 22.35 11.04
CA GLN A 28 11.95 21.83 11.23
C GLN A 28 11.92 20.31 11.47
N TYR A 29 10.99 19.82 12.31
CA TYR A 29 10.83 18.36 12.56
C TYR A 29 10.44 17.61 11.30
N LEU A 30 9.55 18.16 10.47
CA LEU A 30 9.19 17.60 9.18
C LEU A 30 10.40 17.48 8.26
N MET A 31 11.19 18.55 8.12
CA MET A 31 12.40 18.55 7.29
C MET A 31 13.45 17.56 7.82
N GLU A 32 13.65 17.50 9.12
CA GLU A 32 14.52 16.51 9.76
C GLU A 32 14.08 15.06 9.43
N CYS A 33 12.78 14.79 9.53
CA CYS A 33 12.20 13.49 9.18
C CYS A 33 12.48 13.12 7.71
N LEU A 34 12.25 14.03 6.78
CA LEU A 34 12.50 13.81 5.35
C LEU A 34 13.98 13.50 5.07
N VAL A 35 14.90 14.24 5.69
CA VAL A 35 16.34 14.00 5.57
C VAL A 35 16.73 12.64 6.16
N LEU A 36 16.22 12.28 7.35
CA LEU A 36 16.53 11.02 8.00
C LEU A 36 15.99 9.81 7.23
N ILE A 37 14.82 9.92 6.62
CA ILE A 37 14.28 8.89 5.72
C ILE A 37 15.15 8.76 4.47
N GLY A 38 15.62 9.87 3.90
CA GLY A 38 16.56 9.87 2.78
C GLY A 38 17.88 9.17 3.13
N ILE A 39 18.44 9.46 4.31
CA ILE A 39 19.63 8.77 4.84
C ILE A 39 19.34 7.28 5.04
N ALA A 40 18.19 6.92 5.60
CA ALA A 40 17.80 5.52 5.79
C ALA A 40 17.71 4.75 4.45
N MET A 41 17.19 5.39 3.39
CA MET A 41 17.20 4.83 2.03
C MET A 41 18.63 4.61 1.51
N GLY A 42 19.54 5.54 1.77
CA GLY A 42 20.96 5.41 1.43
C GLY A 42 21.60 4.20 2.12
N TYR A 43 21.34 3.97 3.41
CA TYR A 43 21.88 2.83 4.15
C TYR A 43 21.45 1.46 3.59
N VAL A 44 20.23 1.34 3.08
CA VAL A 44 19.72 0.08 2.52
C VAL A 44 19.85 0.00 1.00
N ASN A 45 20.40 1.03 0.39
CA ASN A 45 20.57 1.16 -1.06
C ASN A 45 19.29 0.91 -1.87
N ASN A 46 18.15 1.28 -1.32
CA ASN A 46 16.85 1.23 -1.99
C ASN A 46 15.83 2.14 -1.28
N SER A 47 14.68 2.40 -1.94
CA SER A 47 13.65 3.31 -1.43
C SER A 47 12.62 2.66 -0.48
N ARG A 48 12.81 1.42 -0.04
CA ARG A 48 11.85 0.72 0.86
C ARG A 48 11.56 1.49 2.16
N PRO A 49 12.53 2.16 2.80
CA PRO A 49 12.24 2.94 4.01
C PRO A 49 11.20 4.05 3.84
N GLY A 50 11.08 4.60 2.64
CA GLY A 50 10.12 5.68 2.37
C GLY A 50 9.04 5.32 1.35
N SER A 51 8.87 4.04 0.96
CA SER A 51 7.97 3.68 -0.13
C SER A 51 7.42 2.26 0.06
N GLY A 52 6.23 2.14 0.61
CA GLY A 52 5.49 0.89 0.81
C GLY A 52 4.37 0.67 -0.21
N ALA A 53 3.33 -0.06 0.19
CA ALA A 53 2.15 -0.34 -0.64
C ALA A 53 1.37 0.93 -0.99
N GLU A 54 1.32 1.90 -0.06
CA GLU A 54 0.69 3.21 -0.25
C GLU A 54 1.33 4.00 -1.41
N HIS A 55 2.65 3.99 -1.52
CA HIS A 55 3.35 4.63 -2.65
C HIS A 55 3.09 3.90 -3.97
N SER A 56 3.07 2.57 -3.96
CA SER A 56 2.71 1.80 -5.15
C SER A 56 1.29 2.14 -5.61
N MET A 57 0.35 2.32 -4.68
CA MET A 57 -1.01 2.77 -4.99
C MET A 57 -1.01 4.18 -5.56
N GLY A 58 -0.26 5.12 -4.98
CA GLY A 58 -0.10 6.48 -5.51
C GLY A 58 0.38 6.47 -6.96
N HIS A 59 1.38 5.67 -7.29
CA HIS A 59 1.86 5.54 -8.68
C HIS A 59 0.84 4.91 -9.62
N VAL A 60 0.04 3.95 -9.17
CA VAL A 60 -1.04 3.39 -10.00
C VAL A 60 -2.13 4.42 -10.25
N LEU A 61 -2.50 5.23 -9.25
CA LEU A 61 -3.43 6.34 -9.41
C LEU A 61 -2.93 7.34 -10.47
N GLU A 62 -1.66 7.74 -10.40
CA GLU A 62 -1.02 8.62 -11.38
C GLU A 62 -1.02 8.00 -12.79
N MET A 63 -0.65 6.73 -12.90
CA MET A 63 -0.68 5.98 -14.17
C MET A 63 -2.10 5.94 -14.76
N LYS A 64 -3.11 5.67 -13.95
CA LYS A 64 -4.53 5.66 -14.38
C LYS A 64 -5.00 7.05 -14.81
N CYS A 65 -4.58 8.12 -14.14
CA CYS A 65 -4.85 9.49 -14.57
C CYS A 65 -4.23 9.79 -15.94
N ALA A 66 -2.97 9.39 -16.15
CA ALA A 66 -2.30 9.56 -17.43
C ALA A 66 -2.98 8.78 -18.56
N LEU A 67 -3.45 7.55 -18.30
CA LEU A 67 -4.23 6.75 -19.26
C LEU A 67 -5.56 7.40 -19.63
N LYS A 68 -6.18 8.13 -18.70
CA LYS A 68 -7.41 8.91 -18.95
C LYS A 68 -7.14 10.27 -19.61
N GLY A 69 -5.88 10.69 -19.75
CA GLY A 69 -5.53 12.01 -20.27
C GLY A 69 -5.91 13.16 -19.33
N VAL A 70 -5.99 12.92 -18.03
CA VAL A 70 -6.32 13.92 -17.01
C VAL A 70 -5.18 14.13 -16.03
N TYR A 71 -5.12 15.33 -15.44
CA TYR A 71 -4.20 15.58 -14.33
C TYR A 71 -4.74 14.93 -13.06
N GLY A 72 -3.88 14.16 -12.39
CA GLY A 72 -4.17 13.61 -11.07
C GLY A 72 -3.90 14.62 -9.95
N GLU A 73 -4.09 14.16 -8.74
CA GLU A 73 -3.71 14.89 -7.53
C GLU A 73 -2.18 14.92 -7.36
N LEU A 74 -1.70 15.79 -6.47
CA LEU A 74 -0.29 15.77 -6.08
C LEU A 74 0.10 14.39 -5.51
N HIS A 75 1.30 13.94 -5.80
CA HIS A 75 1.79 12.62 -5.35
C HIS A 75 1.58 12.38 -3.85
N GLY A 76 1.94 13.35 -3.02
CA GLY A 76 1.76 13.25 -1.57
C GLY A 76 0.30 13.13 -1.14
N THR A 77 -0.63 13.79 -1.84
CA THR A 77 -2.08 13.68 -1.59
C THR A 77 -2.58 12.27 -1.92
N SER A 78 -2.18 11.72 -3.06
CA SER A 78 -2.52 10.34 -3.47
C SER A 78 -1.95 9.31 -2.50
N VAL A 79 -0.69 9.47 -2.07
CA VAL A 79 -0.03 8.57 -1.09
C VAL A 79 -0.65 8.71 0.29
N GLY A 80 -1.04 9.92 0.71
CA GLY A 80 -1.73 10.16 1.98
C GLY A 80 -3.06 9.41 2.05
N MET A 81 -3.90 9.55 1.01
CA MET A 81 -5.16 8.79 0.90
C MET A 81 -4.90 7.28 0.89
N ALA A 82 -3.93 6.82 0.11
CA ALA A 82 -3.55 5.41 0.06
C ALA A 82 -3.05 4.89 1.43
N THR A 83 -2.39 5.72 2.24
CA THR A 83 -2.00 5.39 3.62
C THR A 83 -3.24 5.13 4.47
N CYS A 84 -4.27 5.99 4.38
CA CYS A 84 -5.53 5.78 5.10
C CYS A 84 -6.18 4.44 4.73
N VAL A 85 -6.21 4.12 3.44
CA VAL A 85 -6.75 2.84 2.94
C VAL A 85 -5.95 1.65 3.47
N MET A 86 -4.61 1.70 3.39
CA MET A 86 -3.76 0.61 3.89
C MET A 86 -3.90 0.40 5.39
N VAL A 87 -4.03 1.46 6.19
CA VAL A 87 -4.29 1.36 7.62
C VAL A 87 -5.60 0.62 7.89
N GLU A 88 -6.66 0.95 7.17
CA GLU A 88 -7.95 0.26 7.31
C GLU A 88 -7.89 -1.22 6.85
N MET A 89 -7.17 -1.51 5.77
CA MET A 89 -6.96 -2.91 5.33
C MET A 89 -6.22 -3.71 6.41
N TYR A 90 -5.17 -3.17 6.99
CA TYR A 90 -4.44 -3.85 8.06
C TYR A 90 -5.25 -3.99 9.35
N LYS A 91 -6.07 -2.99 9.72
CA LYS A 91 -7.02 -3.11 10.85
C LYS A 91 -8.00 -4.25 10.63
N LYS A 92 -8.60 -4.34 9.45
CA LYS A 92 -9.51 -5.43 9.10
C LYS A 92 -8.78 -6.78 9.10
N PHE A 93 -7.59 -6.85 8.49
CA PHE A 93 -6.75 -8.05 8.47
C PHE A 93 -6.48 -8.61 9.88
N LEU A 94 -6.19 -7.75 10.86
CA LEU A 94 -5.96 -8.18 12.25
C LEU A 94 -7.19 -8.79 12.94
N THR A 95 -8.37 -8.70 12.35
CA THR A 95 -9.60 -9.35 12.84
C THR A 95 -9.90 -10.67 12.15
N MET A 96 -9.08 -11.06 11.17
CA MET A 96 -9.29 -12.28 10.37
C MET A 96 -8.50 -13.44 10.94
N GLU A 97 -9.03 -14.65 10.78
CA GLU A 97 -8.30 -15.90 10.99
C GLU A 97 -7.78 -16.39 9.64
N ILE A 98 -6.52 -16.74 9.57
CA ILE A 98 -5.87 -17.15 8.32
C ILE A 98 -5.89 -18.67 8.20
N ASP A 99 -6.52 -19.14 7.13
CA ASP A 99 -6.50 -20.55 6.71
C ASP A 99 -5.36 -20.74 5.68
N TYR A 100 -4.23 -21.28 6.14
CA TYR A 100 -3.05 -21.50 5.28
C TYR A 100 -3.28 -22.58 4.22
N ASP A 101 -4.19 -23.53 4.42
CA ASP A 101 -4.53 -24.51 3.38
C ASP A 101 -5.35 -23.87 2.27
N LYS A 102 -6.29 -22.99 2.62
CA LYS A 102 -7.01 -22.15 1.66
C LYS A 102 -6.06 -21.21 0.90
N ALA A 103 -5.09 -20.60 1.60
CA ALA A 103 -4.09 -19.74 0.96
C ALA A 103 -3.24 -20.52 -0.06
N ARG A 104 -2.82 -21.74 0.26
CA ARG A 104 -2.08 -22.63 -0.66
C ARG A 104 -2.91 -23.01 -1.89
N LYS A 105 -4.20 -23.31 -1.72
CA LYS A 105 -5.12 -23.57 -2.84
C LYS A 105 -5.31 -22.36 -3.72
N HIS A 106 -5.51 -21.16 -3.11
CA HIS A 106 -5.61 -19.91 -3.84
C HIS A 106 -4.37 -19.67 -4.72
N ALA A 107 -3.16 -19.97 -4.21
CA ALA A 107 -1.94 -19.85 -5.01
C ALA A 107 -1.94 -20.78 -6.25
N GLU A 108 -2.53 -21.97 -6.15
CA GLU A 108 -2.64 -22.94 -7.27
C GLU A 108 -3.67 -22.51 -8.33
N GLU A 109 -4.62 -21.65 -7.98
CA GLU A 109 -5.66 -21.16 -8.88
C GLU A 109 -5.15 -20.03 -9.81
N PHE A 110 -3.89 -19.60 -9.67
CA PHE A 110 -3.32 -18.56 -10.52
C PHE A 110 -3.32 -18.99 -11.98
N ASP A 111 -4.07 -18.26 -12.79
CA ASP A 111 -4.19 -18.43 -14.24
C ASP A 111 -3.48 -17.27 -14.95
N TYR A 112 -2.37 -17.57 -15.60
CA TYR A 112 -1.55 -16.58 -16.30
C TYR A 112 -2.28 -15.91 -17.48
N GLU A 113 -3.11 -16.65 -18.22
CA GLU A 113 -3.84 -16.09 -19.37
C GLU A 113 -4.93 -15.12 -18.89
N LYS A 114 -5.68 -15.53 -17.88
CA LYS A 114 -6.68 -14.67 -17.22
C LYS A 114 -6.02 -13.43 -16.63
N TRP A 115 -4.93 -13.60 -15.87
CA TRP A 115 -4.16 -12.49 -15.32
C TRP A 115 -3.67 -11.52 -16.40
N THR A 116 -3.13 -12.03 -17.53
CA THR A 116 -2.69 -11.22 -18.66
C THR A 116 -3.84 -10.39 -19.26
N GLY A 117 -5.04 -10.99 -19.38
CA GLY A 117 -6.25 -10.31 -19.81
C GLY A 117 -6.61 -9.14 -18.89
N GLU A 118 -6.62 -9.38 -17.58
CA GLU A 118 -6.92 -8.36 -16.58
C GLU A 118 -5.87 -7.25 -16.56
N ILE A 119 -4.59 -7.56 -16.65
CA ILE A 119 -3.53 -6.54 -16.73
C ILE A 119 -3.73 -5.63 -17.94
N LYS A 120 -4.05 -6.19 -19.12
CA LYS A 120 -4.36 -5.40 -20.32
C LYS A 120 -5.60 -4.53 -20.11
N ARG A 121 -6.64 -5.06 -19.48
CA ARG A 121 -7.89 -4.33 -19.17
C ARG A 121 -7.62 -3.15 -18.23
N VAL A 122 -6.87 -3.39 -17.15
CA VAL A 122 -6.65 -2.39 -16.09
C VAL A 122 -5.62 -1.34 -16.49
N PHE A 123 -4.51 -1.75 -17.10
CA PHE A 123 -3.36 -0.88 -17.38
C PHE A 123 -3.24 -0.40 -18.81
N GLY A 124 -4.07 -0.92 -19.76
CA GLY A 124 -4.11 -0.46 -21.14
C GLY A 124 -2.73 -0.43 -21.78
N SER A 125 -2.31 0.71 -22.32
CA SER A 125 -0.99 0.89 -22.95
C SER A 125 0.19 0.71 -22.00
N SER A 126 -0.02 0.77 -20.68
CA SER A 126 1.02 0.53 -19.67
C SER A 126 1.20 -0.95 -19.31
N ALA A 127 0.35 -1.86 -19.81
CA ALA A 127 0.38 -3.29 -19.49
C ALA A 127 1.76 -3.94 -19.76
N GLU A 128 2.43 -3.52 -20.83
CA GLU A 128 3.75 -4.05 -21.19
C GLU A 128 4.81 -3.82 -20.10
N SER A 129 4.73 -2.69 -19.39
CA SER A 129 5.62 -2.43 -18.26
C SER A 129 5.35 -3.36 -17.07
N ILE A 130 4.09 -3.72 -16.84
CA ILE A 130 3.69 -4.67 -15.81
C ILE A 130 4.17 -6.10 -16.16
N PHE A 131 4.05 -6.50 -17.44
CA PHE A 131 4.55 -7.81 -17.87
C PHE A 131 6.05 -7.96 -17.63
N LYS A 132 6.86 -6.92 -17.91
CA LYS A 132 8.30 -6.92 -17.63
C LYS A 132 8.62 -7.05 -16.13
N VAL A 133 7.80 -6.43 -15.27
CA VAL A 133 7.92 -6.61 -13.82
C VAL A 133 7.63 -8.06 -13.42
N TYR A 134 6.56 -8.64 -13.96
CA TYR A 134 6.18 -10.02 -13.68
C TYR A 134 7.22 -11.04 -14.18
N GLU A 135 7.74 -10.88 -15.40
CA GLU A 135 8.79 -11.75 -15.96
C GLU A 135 10.00 -11.86 -15.02
N LYS A 136 10.38 -10.75 -14.40
CA LYS A 136 11.51 -10.68 -13.46
C LYS A 136 11.17 -11.26 -12.09
N ALA A 137 10.01 -10.93 -11.54
CA ALA A 137 9.69 -11.17 -10.13
C ALA A 137 8.80 -12.39 -9.91
N GLN A 138 7.97 -12.76 -10.90
CA GLN A 138 7.00 -13.87 -10.85
C GLN A 138 6.17 -13.88 -9.54
N GLN A 139 5.70 -12.70 -9.12
CA GLN A 139 5.15 -12.49 -7.79
C GLN A 139 3.93 -13.35 -7.47
N SER A 140 3.12 -13.67 -8.48
CA SER A 140 1.92 -14.50 -8.34
C SER A 140 2.13 -15.94 -8.81
N ASN A 141 3.38 -16.34 -9.15
CA ASN A 141 3.70 -17.72 -9.50
C ASN A 141 3.41 -18.65 -8.30
N PRO A 142 2.65 -19.75 -8.47
CA PRO A 142 2.26 -20.65 -7.40
C PRO A 142 3.41 -21.13 -6.50
N GLU A 143 4.54 -21.52 -7.10
CA GLU A 143 5.70 -22.01 -6.35
C GLU A 143 6.38 -20.90 -5.51
N VAL A 144 6.38 -19.67 -6.03
CA VAL A 144 6.90 -18.50 -5.29
C VAL A 144 5.98 -18.15 -4.15
N VAL A 145 4.67 -18.12 -4.40
CA VAL A 145 3.63 -17.82 -3.38
C VAL A 145 3.64 -18.86 -2.28
N LYS A 146 3.66 -20.16 -2.60
CA LYS A 146 3.70 -21.25 -1.60
C LYS A 146 4.92 -21.15 -0.68
N LYS A 147 6.10 -20.81 -1.22
CA LYS A 147 7.31 -20.59 -0.41
C LYS A 147 7.13 -19.42 0.57
N ARG A 148 6.48 -18.33 0.14
CA ARG A 148 6.20 -17.19 1.01
C ARG A 148 5.16 -17.54 2.06
N ILE A 149 4.09 -18.27 1.72
CA ILE A 149 3.09 -18.76 2.67
C ILE A 149 3.76 -19.59 3.78
N ALA A 150 4.62 -20.53 3.41
CA ALA A 150 5.34 -21.36 4.39
C ALA A 150 6.24 -20.53 5.33
N MET A 151 6.83 -19.45 4.81
CA MET A 151 7.64 -18.53 5.61
C MET A 151 6.78 -17.67 6.55
N ILE A 152 5.59 -17.20 6.06
CA ILE A 152 4.64 -16.45 6.87
C ILE A 152 4.10 -17.32 8.00
N GLU A 153 3.62 -18.52 7.70
CA GLU A 153 3.09 -19.48 8.66
C GLU A 153 4.12 -19.80 9.77
N LYS A 154 5.37 -20.05 9.39
CA LYS A 154 6.46 -20.30 10.34
C LYS A 154 6.71 -19.12 11.28
N ASN A 155 6.55 -17.90 10.83
CA ASN A 155 6.84 -16.67 11.58
C ASN A 155 5.58 -15.86 11.91
N GLU A 156 4.42 -16.50 11.87
CA GLU A 156 3.11 -15.85 12.02
C GLU A 156 3.04 -14.91 13.22
N LYS A 157 3.39 -15.42 14.39
CA LYS A 157 3.32 -14.65 15.64
C LYS A 157 4.14 -13.36 15.59
N GLU A 158 5.37 -13.44 15.09
CA GLU A 158 6.26 -12.28 14.97
C GLU A 158 5.71 -11.26 13.95
N ILE A 159 5.23 -11.75 12.80
CA ILE A 159 4.64 -10.90 11.76
C ILE A 159 3.40 -10.19 12.29
N TYR A 160 2.50 -10.89 12.98
CA TYR A 160 1.30 -10.29 13.56
C TYR A 160 1.63 -9.22 14.61
N GLU A 161 2.62 -9.44 15.49
CA GLU A 161 3.02 -8.43 16.47
C GLU A 161 3.62 -7.18 15.80
N VAL A 162 4.41 -7.34 14.72
CA VAL A 162 4.92 -6.22 13.94
C VAL A 162 3.76 -5.44 13.27
N ILE A 163 2.78 -6.16 12.69
CA ILE A 163 1.61 -5.52 12.08
C ILE A 163 0.80 -4.76 13.13
N LYS A 164 0.49 -5.36 14.27
CA LYS A 164 -0.24 -4.70 15.39
C LYS A 164 0.44 -3.42 15.84
N GLU A 165 1.75 -3.48 16.07
CA GLU A 165 2.51 -2.30 16.50
C GLU A 165 2.51 -1.21 15.42
N THR A 166 2.63 -1.60 14.14
CA THR A 166 2.59 -0.66 13.02
C THR A 166 1.21 -0.01 12.90
N VAL A 167 0.13 -0.79 12.99
CA VAL A 167 -1.24 -0.27 12.96
C VAL A 167 -1.48 0.68 14.13
N ARG A 168 -1.08 0.32 15.35
CA ARG A 168 -1.20 1.17 16.54
C ARG A 168 -0.53 2.53 16.35
N LYS A 169 0.61 2.59 15.66
CA LYS A 169 1.31 3.84 15.37
C LYS A 169 0.67 4.64 14.23
N ALA A 170 0.11 3.95 13.25
CA ALA A 170 -0.46 4.57 12.06
C ALA A 170 -1.97 4.86 12.17
N GLU A 171 -2.66 4.41 13.24
CA GLU A 171 -4.12 4.52 13.35
C GLU A 171 -4.67 5.95 13.30
N LYS A 172 -3.85 6.94 13.72
CA LYS A 172 -4.20 8.36 13.66
C LYS A 172 -3.83 9.03 12.34
N ALA A 173 -3.22 8.33 11.39
CA ALA A 173 -2.85 8.92 10.10
C ALA A 173 -4.03 9.61 9.38
N PRO A 174 -5.25 9.03 9.33
CA PRO A 174 -6.40 9.73 8.74
C PRO A 174 -6.75 11.06 9.43
N GLU A 175 -6.64 11.11 10.77
CA GLU A 175 -6.86 12.33 11.54
C GLU A 175 -5.81 13.40 11.19
N TYR A 176 -4.53 13.03 11.15
CA TYR A 176 -3.43 13.95 10.82
C TYR A 176 -3.52 14.46 9.38
N ILE A 177 -3.80 13.56 8.43
CA ILE A 177 -3.94 13.91 7.01
C ILE A 177 -5.15 14.83 6.83
N GLY A 178 -6.27 14.52 7.47
CA GLY A 178 -7.48 15.35 7.42
C GLY A 178 -7.29 16.73 8.03
N ALA A 179 -6.56 16.84 9.16
CA ALA A 179 -6.23 18.12 9.80
C ALA A 179 -5.40 19.05 8.87
N MET A 180 -4.60 18.47 7.98
CA MET A 180 -3.84 19.18 6.94
C MET A 180 -4.62 19.32 5.61
N HIS A 181 -5.93 19.13 5.62
CA HIS A 181 -6.81 19.17 4.44
C HIS A 181 -6.45 18.17 3.33
N GLY A 182 -5.75 17.08 3.67
CA GLY A 182 -5.46 15.97 2.76
C GLY A 182 -6.66 15.06 2.57
N MET A 183 -6.64 14.28 1.48
CA MET A 183 -7.65 13.26 1.19
C MET A 183 -7.50 12.08 2.16
N ILE A 184 -8.61 11.61 2.73
CA ILE A 184 -8.65 10.48 3.67
C ILE A 184 -9.49 9.31 3.15
N SER A 185 -10.19 9.52 2.04
CA SER A 185 -11.10 8.54 1.45
C SER A 185 -10.88 8.42 -0.06
N PRO A 186 -11.00 7.22 -0.63
CA PRO A 186 -11.03 7.05 -2.09
C PRO A 186 -12.09 7.87 -2.81
N ARG A 187 -13.21 8.18 -2.15
CA ARG A 187 -14.29 9.05 -2.70
C ARG A 187 -13.84 10.49 -2.89
N ASP A 188 -12.83 10.93 -2.16
CA ASP A 188 -12.28 12.27 -2.32
C ASP A 188 -11.57 12.40 -3.68
N TYR A 189 -11.09 11.26 -4.21
CA TYR A 189 -10.44 11.15 -5.52
C TYR A 189 -11.49 11.01 -6.63
N LYS A 190 -12.14 12.10 -6.98
CA LYS A 190 -13.33 12.15 -7.86
C LYS A 190 -13.11 11.66 -9.29
N ILE A 191 -11.88 11.31 -9.68
CA ILE A 191 -11.51 10.88 -11.04
C ILE A 191 -11.91 9.41 -11.29
N PHE A 192 -12.00 8.59 -10.23
CA PHE A 192 -12.22 7.16 -10.35
C PHE A 192 -13.59 6.73 -9.86
N SER A 193 -14.23 5.83 -10.62
CA SER A 193 -15.42 5.13 -10.17
C SER A 193 -15.11 4.11 -9.08
N LYS A 194 -16.15 3.58 -8.44
CA LYS A 194 -16.06 2.46 -7.49
C LYS A 194 -15.32 1.26 -8.08
N GLU A 195 -15.66 0.87 -9.31
CA GLU A 195 -15.10 -0.26 -10.04
C GLU A 195 -13.63 -0.02 -10.39
N GLU A 196 -13.29 1.17 -10.86
CA GLU A 196 -11.92 1.55 -11.15
C GLU A 196 -11.05 1.56 -9.90
N PHE A 197 -11.61 2.00 -8.76
CA PHE A 197 -10.85 1.98 -7.51
C PHE A 197 -10.68 0.55 -6.98
N LYS A 198 -11.67 -0.33 -7.17
CA LYS A 198 -11.52 -1.77 -6.89
C LYS A 198 -10.37 -2.37 -7.70
N ASP A 199 -10.30 -2.06 -9.00
CA ASP A 199 -9.19 -2.49 -9.86
C ASP A 199 -7.83 -1.96 -9.35
N ILE A 200 -7.76 -0.69 -8.93
CA ILE A 200 -6.54 -0.10 -8.37
C ILE A 200 -6.08 -0.89 -7.15
N LEU A 201 -6.97 -1.20 -6.20
CA LEU A 201 -6.64 -1.98 -5.01
C LEU A 201 -6.14 -3.39 -5.35
N MET A 202 -6.84 -4.08 -6.26
CA MET A 202 -6.51 -5.45 -6.65
C MET A 202 -5.16 -5.57 -7.35
N TYR A 203 -4.85 -4.62 -8.25
CA TYR A 203 -3.71 -4.75 -9.16
C TYR A 203 -2.52 -3.84 -8.85
N THR A 204 -2.60 -3.01 -7.80
CA THR A 204 -1.45 -2.19 -7.35
C THR A 204 -0.21 -3.05 -7.04
N LYS A 205 -0.39 -4.26 -6.53
CA LYS A 205 0.69 -5.20 -6.23
C LYS A 205 1.55 -5.57 -7.44
N GLU A 206 1.02 -5.43 -8.65
CA GLU A 206 1.69 -5.78 -9.90
C GLU A 206 2.63 -4.67 -10.40
N GLN A 207 2.52 -3.45 -9.88
CA GLN A 207 3.22 -2.28 -10.39
C GLN A 207 4.75 -2.36 -10.18
N ARG A 208 5.22 -3.10 -9.16
CA ARG A 208 6.66 -3.23 -8.83
C ARG A 208 7.02 -4.64 -8.36
N ASP A 209 8.30 -5.01 -8.53
CA ASP A 209 8.91 -6.24 -8.02
C ASP A 209 9.20 -6.15 -6.50
N ARG A 210 8.23 -5.62 -5.72
CA ARG A 210 8.39 -5.43 -4.27
C ARG A 210 7.34 -6.19 -3.50
N TYR A 211 7.82 -6.97 -2.54
CA TYR A 211 6.94 -7.57 -1.56
C TYR A 211 6.45 -6.50 -0.57
N ALA A 212 5.15 -6.21 -0.61
CA ALA A 212 4.48 -5.20 0.22
C ALA A 212 3.09 -5.70 0.64
N GLY A 213 2.35 -4.91 1.41
CA GLY A 213 1.10 -5.31 2.05
C GLY A 213 0.06 -5.96 1.12
N LEU A 214 -0.19 -5.40 -0.07
CA LEU A 214 -1.17 -5.97 -0.99
C LEU A 214 -0.73 -7.35 -1.54
N GLN A 215 0.57 -7.57 -1.78
CA GLN A 215 1.09 -8.89 -2.14
C GLN A 215 1.01 -9.86 -0.97
N PHE A 216 1.26 -9.39 0.27
CA PHE A 216 1.10 -10.19 1.48
C PHE A 216 -0.35 -10.66 1.65
N PHE A 217 -1.34 -9.79 1.45
CA PHE A 217 -2.75 -10.16 1.49
C PHE A 217 -3.15 -11.12 0.37
N TYR A 218 -2.60 -10.94 -0.83
CA TYR A 218 -2.79 -11.87 -1.94
C TYR A 218 -2.25 -13.25 -1.63
N ASP A 219 -1.03 -13.35 -1.10
CA ASP A 219 -0.41 -14.63 -0.76
C ASP A 219 -1.24 -15.41 0.27
N LEU A 220 -1.88 -14.70 1.19
CA LEU A 220 -2.77 -15.31 2.20
C LEU A 220 -4.19 -15.58 1.68
N GLY A 221 -4.50 -15.26 0.42
CA GLY A 221 -5.81 -15.47 -0.18
C GLY A 221 -6.93 -14.62 0.41
N VAL A 222 -6.57 -13.46 1.01
CA VAL A 222 -7.52 -12.55 1.68
C VAL A 222 -7.64 -11.18 1.01
N LEU A 223 -6.91 -10.96 -0.10
CA LEU A 223 -6.89 -9.65 -0.77
C LEU A 223 -8.30 -9.26 -1.25
N ASP A 224 -9.03 -10.17 -1.88
CA ASP A 224 -10.40 -9.92 -2.38
C ASP A 224 -11.33 -9.47 -1.27
N GLU A 225 -11.34 -10.18 -0.12
CA GLU A 225 -12.19 -9.82 1.02
C GLU A 225 -11.82 -8.44 1.60
N LEU A 226 -10.53 -8.13 1.67
CA LEU A 226 -10.07 -6.83 2.15
C LEU A 226 -10.42 -5.71 1.18
N VAL A 227 -10.32 -5.94 -0.12
CA VAL A 227 -10.73 -4.99 -1.16
C VAL A 227 -12.24 -4.74 -1.09
N ASP A 228 -13.05 -5.79 -1.00
CA ASP A 228 -14.50 -5.67 -0.85
C ASP A 228 -14.87 -4.91 0.42
N TYR A 229 -14.20 -5.17 1.53
CA TYR A 229 -14.36 -4.40 2.77
C TYR A 229 -14.09 -2.90 2.57
N ILE A 230 -13.02 -2.52 1.89
CA ILE A 230 -12.69 -1.10 1.60
C ILE A 230 -13.75 -0.48 0.70
N ILE A 231 -14.17 -1.19 -0.34
CA ILE A 231 -15.20 -0.73 -1.25
C ILE A 231 -16.53 -0.51 -0.52
N ASP A 232 -16.94 -1.44 0.33
CA ASP A 232 -18.17 -1.32 1.11
C ASP A 232 -18.08 -0.16 2.12
N LYS A 233 -16.95 -0.03 2.79
CA LYS A 233 -16.74 1.04 3.79
C LYS A 233 -16.84 2.44 3.18
N TYR A 234 -16.31 2.64 1.99
CA TYR A 234 -16.19 3.98 1.43
C TYR A 234 -17.22 4.31 0.35
N TYR A 235 -17.84 3.32 -0.29
CA TYR A 235 -18.76 3.57 -1.42
C TYR A 235 -20.22 3.18 -1.18
N ASN A 236 -20.51 2.42 -0.12
CA ASN A 236 -21.86 2.10 0.34
C ASN A 236 -22.18 2.83 1.64
#